data_61bd6bd4d84b94db1d2580c8728029cf
#
_entry.id   61bd6bd4d84b94db1d2580c8728029cf
#
_cell.length_a   1.000
_cell.length_b   1.000
_cell.length_c   1.000
_cell.angle_alpha   90.00
_cell.angle_beta   90.00
_cell.angle_gamma   90.00
#
_symmetry.space_group_name_H-M   'P 1'
#
loop_
_entity.id
_entity.type
_entity.pdbx_description
1 polymer ?
#
loop_
_entity_poly.entity_id
_entity_poly.type
_entity_poly.pdbx_seq_one_letter_code
_entity_poly.pdbx_strand_id
1 'polypeptide(L)'
;MKMKLQITALGILFSVNVFADGYYPELTSQDQPWTITASVGNGRYQDIYSKDGKSVMGRLALGNELMLSGDFALGLELGIQNGHQMRLNIPNETLAVLEWLPVKTTLGPMLDLLLTAKSDPLFGSSFFAQLKGGVAYRYWQMEHRPIKEKSQLAGEFQAGFGYPITALASLNVLYQGVYGNDPKPKIYTATKTASISNIPILHAVLLGLTVNL
;
A
#
# COMPACT_ATOMS: atom_id res chain seq x y z
N MET A 1 -24.21 -14.00 -10.52
CA MET A 1 -24.78 -12.64 -10.53
C MET A 1 -23.90 -11.57 -9.83
N LYS A 2 -22.61 -11.85 -9.54
CA LYS A 2 -21.68 -10.93 -8.85
C LYS A 2 -20.74 -10.12 -9.78
N MET A 3 -20.70 -10.40 -11.08
CA MET A 3 -19.77 -9.77 -12.02
C MET A 3 -20.28 -8.50 -12.69
N LYS A 4 -21.60 -8.22 -12.63
CA LYS A 4 -22.18 -7.02 -13.27
C LYS A 4 -21.98 -5.73 -12.49
N LEU A 5 -21.74 -5.79 -11.19
CA LEU A 5 -21.58 -4.58 -10.35
C LEU A 5 -20.20 -3.93 -10.48
N GLN A 6 -19.17 -4.71 -10.83
CA GLN A 6 -17.80 -4.19 -10.99
C GLN A 6 -17.61 -3.41 -12.30
N ILE A 7 -18.35 -3.75 -13.34
CA ILE A 7 -18.26 -3.09 -14.65
C ILE A 7 -18.96 -1.72 -14.63
N THR A 8 -20.01 -1.59 -13.83
CA THR A 8 -20.77 -0.33 -13.73
C THR A 8 -19.99 0.76 -12.98
N ALA A 9 -19.22 0.39 -11.95
CA ALA A 9 -18.36 1.33 -11.22
C ALA A 9 -17.19 1.83 -12.07
N LEU A 10 -16.65 1.01 -12.97
CA LEU A 10 -15.60 1.40 -13.90
C LEU A 10 -16.13 2.32 -15.01
N GLY A 11 -17.38 2.12 -15.44
CA GLY A 11 -18.02 2.94 -16.50
C GLY A 11 -18.33 4.38 -16.06
N ILE A 12 -18.59 4.61 -14.78
CA ILE A 12 -18.85 5.96 -14.25
C ILE A 12 -17.57 6.80 -14.18
N LEU A 13 -16.41 6.18 -14.00
CA LEU A 13 -15.10 6.85 -14.00
C LEU A 13 -14.67 7.31 -15.40
N PHE A 14 -15.19 6.73 -16.49
CA PHE A 14 -14.82 7.09 -17.85
C PHE A 14 -15.79 8.02 -18.57
N SER A 15 -16.90 8.43 -17.94
CA SER A 15 -17.87 9.35 -18.55
C SER A 15 -17.58 10.82 -18.30
N VAL A 16 -16.49 11.16 -17.63
CA VAL A 16 -16.01 12.53 -17.54
C VAL A 16 -15.32 12.85 -18.87
N ASN A 17 -15.94 13.67 -19.71
CA ASN A 17 -15.35 14.18 -20.94
C ASN A 17 -14.07 14.93 -20.59
N VAL A 18 -12.94 14.26 -20.75
CA VAL A 18 -11.61 14.83 -20.53
C VAL A 18 -11.22 15.57 -21.80
N PHE A 19 -11.60 16.82 -21.92
CA PHE A 19 -10.89 17.76 -22.79
C PHE A 19 -9.64 18.20 -22.01
N ALA A 20 -8.58 17.40 -22.09
CA ALA A 20 -7.27 17.78 -21.62
C ALA A 20 -6.63 18.71 -22.68
N ASP A 21 -7.08 19.92 -22.77
CA ASP A 21 -6.21 21.00 -23.22
C ASP A 21 -5.09 21.07 -22.18
N GLY A 22 -3.83 20.94 -22.62
CA GLY A 22 -2.64 20.78 -21.82
C GLY A 22 -2.57 21.66 -20.56
N TYR A 23 -3.35 21.28 -19.56
CA TYR A 23 -3.36 21.94 -18.27
C TYR A 23 -2.08 21.52 -17.54
N TYR A 24 -1.17 22.46 -17.44
CA TYR A 24 -0.04 22.34 -16.53
C TYR A 24 -0.53 22.80 -15.17
N PRO A 25 -0.63 21.92 -14.18
CA PRO A 25 -0.89 22.35 -12.83
C PRO A 25 0.32 23.18 -12.39
N GLU A 26 0.16 24.50 -12.36
CA GLU A 26 1.08 25.30 -11.59
C GLU A 26 1.04 24.78 -10.17
N LEU A 27 2.20 24.51 -9.58
CA LEU A 27 2.33 24.18 -8.16
C LEU A 27 2.02 25.44 -7.32
N THR A 28 0.83 25.99 -7.48
CA THR A 28 0.32 27.08 -6.67
C THR A 28 -0.26 26.50 -5.40
N SER A 29 0.63 26.15 -4.49
CA SER A 29 0.34 25.41 -3.25
C SER A 29 -0.37 26.23 -2.18
N GLN A 30 -0.71 27.49 -2.41
CA GLN A 30 -1.21 28.34 -1.33
C GLN A 30 -2.69 28.17 -1.01
N ASP A 31 -3.52 27.69 -1.95
CA ASP A 31 -4.97 27.69 -1.74
C ASP A 31 -5.61 26.32 -1.45
N GLN A 32 -4.91 25.20 -1.73
CA GLN A 32 -5.48 23.85 -1.52
C GLN A 32 -4.43 22.82 -1.09
N PRO A 33 -3.99 22.87 0.16
CA PRO A 33 -2.92 21.99 0.63
C PRO A 33 -3.38 20.55 0.89
N TRP A 34 -4.68 20.27 0.92
CA TRP A 34 -5.21 18.96 1.26
C TRP A 34 -5.55 18.13 0.03
N THR A 35 -5.25 16.84 0.12
CA THR A 35 -5.55 15.88 -0.94
C THR A 35 -6.19 14.62 -0.37
N ILE A 36 -7.10 14.01 -1.13
CA ILE A 36 -7.60 12.67 -0.88
C ILE A 36 -7.17 11.78 -2.02
N THR A 37 -6.54 10.66 -1.71
CA THR A 37 -6.13 9.63 -2.68
C THR A 37 -6.84 8.33 -2.41
N ALA A 38 -7.53 7.78 -3.42
CA ALA A 38 -8.06 6.43 -3.42
C ALA A 38 -7.28 5.58 -4.42
N SER A 39 -6.75 4.44 -3.98
CA SER A 39 -5.94 3.57 -4.82
C SER A 39 -6.43 2.13 -4.78
N VAL A 40 -6.32 1.46 -5.92
CA VAL A 40 -6.53 0.02 -6.05
C VAL A 40 -5.35 -0.60 -6.78
N GLY A 41 -5.05 -1.85 -6.49
CA GLY A 41 -3.91 -2.49 -7.12
C GLY A 41 -3.78 -3.96 -6.84
N ASN A 42 -2.64 -4.49 -7.25
CA ASN A 42 -2.26 -5.87 -6.98
C ASN A 42 -0.93 -5.89 -6.24
N GLY A 43 -0.91 -6.63 -5.15
CA GLY A 43 0.29 -6.85 -4.36
C GLY A 43 0.66 -8.31 -4.28
N ARG A 44 1.94 -8.53 -3.96
CA ARG A 44 2.49 -9.85 -3.68
C ARG A 44 3.30 -9.80 -2.40
N TYR A 45 2.96 -10.69 -1.48
CA TYR A 45 3.77 -10.95 -0.30
C TYR A 45 4.85 -11.98 -0.64
N GLN A 46 6.08 -11.73 -0.19
CA GLN A 46 7.18 -12.69 -0.31
C GLN A 46 7.16 -13.66 0.88
N ASP A 47 7.83 -14.81 0.74
CA ASP A 47 8.04 -15.81 1.80
C ASP A 47 6.76 -16.43 2.38
N ILE A 48 5.71 -16.46 1.57
CA ILE A 48 4.46 -17.14 1.89
C ILE A 48 4.17 -18.27 0.88
N TYR A 49 3.16 -19.05 1.16
CA TYR A 49 2.73 -20.10 0.24
C TYR A 49 2.43 -19.49 -1.13
N SER A 50 3.03 -20.03 -2.19
CA SER A 50 3.05 -19.42 -3.53
C SER A 50 1.65 -19.12 -4.13
N LYS A 51 0.62 -19.85 -3.69
CA LYS A 51 -0.77 -19.67 -4.11
C LYS A 51 -1.49 -18.54 -3.37
N ASP A 52 -1.05 -18.16 -2.17
CA ASP A 52 -1.71 -17.18 -1.31
C ASP A 52 -1.10 -15.78 -1.40
N GLY A 53 0.05 -15.66 -2.09
CA GLY A 53 0.84 -14.42 -2.12
C GLY A 53 0.26 -13.27 -2.92
N LYS A 54 -0.74 -13.50 -3.74
CA LYS A 54 -1.37 -12.45 -4.54
C LYS A 54 -2.56 -11.87 -3.80
N SER A 55 -2.59 -10.56 -3.66
CA SER A 55 -3.67 -9.85 -2.98
C SER A 55 -4.11 -8.62 -3.77
N VAL A 56 -5.42 -8.39 -3.78
CA VAL A 56 -5.97 -7.13 -4.26
C VAL A 56 -5.81 -6.11 -3.13
N MET A 57 -5.17 -5.01 -3.44
CA MET A 57 -4.93 -3.90 -2.53
C MET A 57 -5.93 -2.78 -2.77
N GLY A 58 -6.45 -2.23 -1.68
CA GLY A 58 -7.23 -1.01 -1.67
C GLY A 58 -6.66 -0.08 -0.60
N ARG A 59 -6.35 1.16 -0.94
CA ARG A 59 -5.79 2.14 -0.04
C ARG A 59 -6.52 3.46 -0.16
N LEU A 60 -6.82 4.09 0.97
CA LEU A 60 -7.30 5.47 1.08
C LEU A 60 -6.27 6.28 1.85
N ALA A 61 -6.01 7.49 1.39
CA ALA A 61 -5.06 8.37 2.04
C ALA A 61 -5.53 9.82 2.04
N LEU A 62 -5.19 10.52 3.11
CA LEU A 62 -5.32 11.96 3.27
C LEU A 62 -3.92 12.57 3.27
N GLY A 63 -3.65 13.45 2.33
CA GLY A 63 -2.38 14.15 2.20
C GLY A 63 -2.51 15.64 2.48
N ASN A 64 -1.38 16.25 2.84
CA ASN A 64 -1.26 17.69 2.95
C ASN A 64 0.09 18.13 2.35
N GLU A 65 0.08 19.05 1.38
CA GLU A 65 1.28 19.68 0.85
C GLU A 65 1.72 20.77 1.81
N LEU A 66 2.95 20.66 2.36
CA LEU A 66 3.45 21.51 3.43
C LEU A 66 4.33 22.66 2.89
N MET A 67 5.11 22.38 1.85
CA MET A 67 6.07 23.34 1.33
C MET A 67 6.51 23.02 -0.10
N LEU A 68 6.89 24.06 -0.82
CA LEU A 68 7.62 23.96 -2.09
C LEU A 68 9.12 24.09 -1.83
N SER A 69 9.90 23.22 -2.45
CA SER A 69 11.36 23.24 -2.37
C SER A 69 11.95 23.05 -3.77
N GLY A 70 12.28 24.15 -4.44
CA GLY A 70 12.68 24.15 -5.86
C GLY A 70 11.56 23.58 -6.72
N ASP A 71 11.87 22.55 -7.51
CA ASP A 71 10.97 21.88 -8.43
C ASP A 71 10.14 20.74 -7.79
N PHE A 72 10.04 20.74 -6.44
CA PHE A 72 9.32 19.70 -5.70
C PHE A 72 8.33 20.30 -4.69
N ALA A 73 7.14 19.71 -4.65
CA ALA A 73 6.18 19.88 -3.56
C ALA A 73 6.41 18.76 -2.52
N LEU A 74 6.66 19.17 -1.28
CA LEU A 74 6.86 18.25 -0.16
C LEU A 74 5.63 18.25 0.75
N GLY A 75 5.26 17.09 1.27
CA GLY A 75 4.08 16.95 2.10
C GLY A 75 4.13 15.76 3.03
N LEU A 76 3.00 15.55 3.71
CA LEU A 76 2.71 14.40 4.55
C LEU A 76 1.44 13.71 4.07
N GLU A 77 1.40 12.40 4.18
CA GLU A 77 0.24 11.60 3.85
C GLU A 77 0.00 10.55 4.92
N LEU A 78 -1.26 10.45 5.38
CA LEU A 78 -1.75 9.41 6.28
C LEU A 78 -2.65 8.48 5.48
N GLY A 79 -2.34 7.18 5.46
CA GLY A 79 -3.07 6.19 4.70
C GLY A 79 -3.60 5.04 5.53
N ILE A 80 -4.63 4.41 4.99
CA ILE A 80 -5.16 3.12 5.45
C ILE A 80 -5.28 2.18 4.26
N GLN A 81 -4.75 0.97 4.40
CA GLN A 81 -4.78 -0.07 3.37
C GLN A 81 -5.47 -1.31 3.90
N ASN A 82 -6.23 -2.01 3.04
CA ASN A 82 -6.92 -3.24 3.44
C ASN A 82 -5.94 -4.33 3.87
N GLY A 83 -6.40 -5.18 4.78
CA GLY A 83 -5.69 -6.39 5.19
C GLY A 83 -5.87 -7.56 4.22
N HIS A 84 -5.20 -8.67 4.52
CA HIS A 84 -5.27 -9.90 3.75
C HIS A 84 -5.07 -11.14 4.63
N GLN A 85 -5.71 -12.25 4.24
CA GLN A 85 -5.52 -13.55 4.88
C GLN A 85 -4.61 -14.42 4.02
N MET A 86 -3.59 -15.03 4.63
CA MET A 86 -2.58 -15.83 3.92
C MET A 86 -2.05 -16.96 4.81
N ARG A 87 -1.46 -17.97 4.17
CA ARG A 87 -0.72 -19.03 4.86
C ARG A 87 0.76 -18.71 4.85
N LEU A 88 1.39 -18.76 5.99
CA LEU A 88 2.84 -18.57 6.10
C LEU A 88 3.58 -19.77 5.53
N ASN A 89 4.68 -19.52 4.84
CA ASN A 89 5.62 -20.56 4.47
C ASN A 89 6.52 -20.86 5.68
N ILE A 90 6.26 -22.00 6.33
CA ILE A 90 6.93 -22.40 7.56
C ILE A 90 7.89 -23.53 7.22
N PRO A 91 9.14 -23.52 7.75
CA PRO A 91 10.07 -24.61 7.57
C PRO A 91 9.48 -25.95 8.03
N ASN A 92 9.81 -27.03 7.31
CA ASN A 92 9.29 -28.37 7.60
C ASN A 92 9.54 -28.84 9.05
N GLU A 93 10.66 -28.42 9.63
CA GLU A 93 10.98 -28.70 11.03
C GLU A 93 9.96 -28.08 11.99
N THR A 94 9.52 -26.87 11.71
CA THR A 94 8.50 -26.17 12.48
C THR A 94 7.10 -26.74 12.20
N LEU A 95 6.81 -27.15 10.96
CA LEU A 95 5.56 -27.85 10.62
C LEU A 95 5.43 -29.19 11.36
N ALA A 96 6.53 -29.92 11.53
CA ALA A 96 6.54 -31.18 12.31
C ALA A 96 6.18 -30.94 13.79
N VAL A 97 6.57 -29.78 14.35
CA VAL A 97 6.21 -29.38 15.73
C VAL A 97 4.74 -28.97 15.82
N LEU A 98 4.16 -28.47 14.73
CA LEU A 98 2.76 -28.03 14.60
C LEU A 98 1.84 -29.11 14.05
N GLU A 99 2.26 -30.41 14.13
CA GLU A 99 1.48 -31.54 13.62
C GLU A 99 1.05 -31.39 12.15
N TRP A 100 1.91 -30.76 11.34
CA TRP A 100 1.69 -30.50 9.90
C TRP A 100 0.47 -29.61 9.58
N LEU A 101 -0.09 -28.91 10.55
CA LEU A 101 -1.19 -27.99 10.31
C LEU A 101 -0.67 -26.68 9.67
N PRO A 102 -1.29 -26.21 8.58
CA PRO A 102 -0.92 -24.95 7.97
C PRO A 102 -1.27 -23.79 8.91
N VAL A 103 -0.29 -22.92 9.20
CA VAL A 103 -0.54 -21.71 9.99
C VAL A 103 -1.12 -20.64 9.09
N LYS A 104 -2.38 -20.35 9.29
CA LYS A 104 -3.05 -19.21 8.66
C LYS A 104 -2.78 -17.97 9.48
N THR A 105 -2.47 -16.89 8.78
CA THR A 105 -2.34 -15.57 9.39
C THR A 105 -3.25 -14.58 8.69
N THR A 106 -3.85 -13.71 9.47
CA THR A 106 -4.65 -12.60 8.97
C THR A 106 -3.88 -11.31 9.24
N LEU A 107 -3.59 -10.58 8.18
CA LEU A 107 -3.09 -9.22 8.25
C LEU A 107 -4.29 -8.30 8.36
N GLY A 108 -4.40 -7.57 9.45
CA GLY A 108 -5.39 -6.52 9.63
C GLY A 108 -5.12 -5.32 8.70
N PRO A 109 -6.01 -4.33 8.70
CA PRO A 109 -5.74 -3.09 7.98
C PRO A 109 -4.42 -2.47 8.41
N MET A 110 -3.64 -2.01 7.43
CA MET A 110 -2.36 -1.32 7.64
C MET A 110 -2.60 0.18 7.67
N LEU A 111 -2.00 0.85 8.64
CA LEU A 111 -1.94 2.31 8.72
C LEU A 111 -0.55 2.76 8.32
N ASP A 112 -0.44 3.79 7.52
CA ASP A 112 0.84 4.35 7.10
C ASP A 112 0.90 5.86 7.29
N LEU A 113 2.12 6.36 7.56
CA LEU A 113 2.45 7.78 7.60
C LEU A 113 3.67 8.00 6.72
N LEU A 114 3.49 8.74 5.63
CA LEU A 114 4.49 8.93 4.59
C LEU A 114 4.82 10.41 4.41
N LEU A 115 6.11 10.70 4.28
CA LEU A 115 6.61 11.92 3.65
C LEU A 115 6.43 11.78 2.14
N THR A 116 5.94 12.81 1.49
CA THR A 116 5.69 12.82 0.04
C THR A 116 6.53 13.87 -0.64
N ALA A 117 7.03 13.55 -1.82
CA ALA A 117 7.67 14.47 -2.74
C ALA A 117 7.05 14.29 -4.13
N LYS A 118 6.59 15.37 -4.73
CA LYS A 118 6.00 15.43 -6.06
C LYS A 118 6.79 16.43 -6.89
N SER A 119 7.25 16.01 -8.08
CA SER A 119 8.02 16.89 -8.97
C SER A 119 7.12 17.82 -9.77
N ASP A 120 7.70 18.86 -10.31
CA ASP A 120 7.14 19.59 -11.42
C ASP A 120 6.93 18.68 -12.65
N PRO A 121 6.14 19.13 -13.62
CA PRO A 121 5.95 18.43 -14.90
C PRO A 121 7.28 18.09 -15.56
N LEU A 122 7.44 16.81 -15.94
CA LEU A 122 8.69 16.30 -16.47
C LEU A 122 8.78 16.52 -17.98
N PHE A 123 9.93 16.98 -18.45
CA PHE A 123 10.30 17.07 -19.89
C PHE A 123 9.27 17.81 -20.77
N GLY A 124 8.59 18.84 -20.23
CA GLY A 124 7.55 19.58 -20.95
C GLY A 124 6.26 18.77 -21.21
N SER A 125 6.10 17.65 -20.53
CA SER A 125 4.86 16.87 -20.52
C SER A 125 4.00 17.21 -19.30
N SER A 126 2.79 16.68 -19.23
CA SER A 126 1.94 16.80 -18.02
C SER A 126 2.26 15.73 -16.96
N PHE A 127 3.19 14.81 -17.20
CA PHE A 127 3.56 13.80 -16.23
C PHE A 127 4.44 14.38 -15.11
N PHE A 128 4.19 13.98 -13.88
CA PHE A 128 5.02 14.31 -12.73
C PHE A 128 5.45 13.03 -12.00
N ALA A 129 6.64 13.06 -11.40
CA ALA A 129 7.10 11.96 -10.56
C ALA A 129 6.58 12.12 -9.12
N GLN A 130 6.35 11.00 -8.45
CA GLN A 130 6.03 10.95 -7.03
C GLN A 130 6.93 9.97 -6.31
N LEU A 131 7.42 10.41 -5.15
CA LEU A 131 8.17 9.59 -4.22
C LEU A 131 7.55 9.76 -2.84
N LYS A 132 7.32 8.65 -2.14
CA LYS A 132 6.79 8.66 -0.79
C LYS A 132 7.61 7.70 0.05
N GLY A 133 7.88 8.06 1.30
CA GLY A 133 8.63 7.21 2.21
C GLY A 133 8.26 7.45 3.66
N GLY A 134 8.22 6.41 4.46
CA GLY A 134 7.83 6.54 5.86
C GLY A 134 7.66 5.22 6.56
N VAL A 135 6.68 5.18 7.46
CA VAL A 135 6.41 4.04 8.32
C VAL A 135 5.01 3.52 8.15
N ALA A 136 4.87 2.20 8.24
CA ALA A 136 3.61 1.49 8.20
C ALA A 136 3.42 0.66 9.46
N TYR A 137 2.28 0.78 10.10
CA TYR A 137 1.89 -0.05 11.23
C TYR A 137 1.04 -1.20 10.73
N ARG A 138 1.50 -2.44 10.95
CA ARG A 138 0.84 -3.69 10.56
C ARG A 138 0.43 -4.48 11.79
N TYR A 139 -0.78 -5.01 11.73
CA TYR A 139 -1.32 -5.86 12.77
C TYR A 139 -1.51 -7.28 12.24
N TRP A 140 -0.93 -8.27 12.92
CA TRP A 140 -0.93 -9.67 12.54
C TRP A 140 -1.69 -10.50 13.56
N GLN A 141 -2.64 -11.26 13.08
CA GLN A 141 -3.37 -12.24 13.88
C GLN A 141 -3.12 -13.64 13.33
N MET A 142 -2.67 -14.54 14.16
CA MET A 142 -2.45 -15.94 13.80
C MET A 142 -3.54 -16.81 14.42
N GLU A 143 -4.13 -17.72 13.63
CA GLU A 143 -5.24 -18.58 14.09
C GLU A 143 -4.82 -19.62 15.14
N HIS A 144 -3.52 -19.79 15.43
CA HIS A 144 -3.02 -20.78 16.39
C HIS A 144 -2.84 -20.16 17.78
N ARG A 145 -3.51 -20.73 18.79
CA ARG A 145 -3.56 -20.27 20.18
C ARG A 145 -2.23 -19.99 20.91
N PRO A 146 -1.06 -20.63 20.59
CA PRO A 146 0.18 -20.30 21.29
C PRO A 146 0.86 -19.04 20.74
N ILE A 147 0.40 -18.48 19.62
CA ILE A 147 1.03 -17.33 19.00
C ILE A 147 0.13 -16.12 19.24
N LYS A 148 0.58 -15.23 20.13
CA LYS A 148 -0.14 -13.97 20.40
C LYS A 148 -0.13 -13.06 19.18
N GLU A 149 -1.22 -12.32 19.04
CA GLU A 149 -1.32 -11.17 18.12
C GLU A 149 -0.08 -10.30 18.19
N LYS A 150 0.42 -9.88 17.05
CA LYS A 150 1.60 -9.03 16.97
C LYS A 150 1.36 -7.83 16.10
N SER A 151 1.79 -6.69 16.61
CA SER A 151 1.93 -5.47 15.82
C SER A 151 3.37 -5.32 15.35
N GLN A 152 3.55 -4.73 14.19
CA GLN A 152 4.85 -4.44 13.60
C GLN A 152 4.88 -3.04 13.01
N LEU A 153 5.94 -2.32 13.31
CA LEU A 153 6.31 -1.13 12.59
C LEU A 153 7.22 -1.54 11.43
N ALA A 154 6.86 -1.16 10.21
CA ALA A 154 7.57 -1.45 8.98
C ALA A 154 7.97 -0.15 8.28
N GLY A 155 9.04 -0.19 7.50
CA GLY A 155 9.34 0.87 6.55
C GLY A 155 8.47 0.74 5.31
N GLU A 156 7.93 1.84 4.82
CA GLU A 156 7.19 1.89 3.56
C GLU A 156 7.82 2.88 2.59
N PHE A 157 7.80 2.50 1.33
CA PHE A 157 8.28 3.29 0.22
C PHE A 157 7.32 3.14 -0.96
N GLN A 158 6.99 4.26 -1.61
CA GLN A 158 6.22 4.28 -2.84
C GLN A 158 6.91 5.19 -3.85
N ALA A 159 6.94 4.77 -5.12
CA ALA A 159 7.48 5.57 -6.22
C ALA A 159 6.70 5.34 -7.51
N GLY A 160 6.56 6.37 -8.31
CA GLY A 160 5.90 6.27 -9.60
C GLY A 160 5.61 7.63 -10.23
N PHE A 161 4.57 7.64 -11.04
CA PHE A 161 4.22 8.79 -11.84
C PHE A 161 2.74 9.12 -11.70
N GLY A 162 2.42 10.39 -11.86
CA GLY A 162 1.06 10.89 -11.94
C GLY A 162 0.82 11.67 -13.22
N TYR A 163 -0.44 11.77 -13.58
CA TYR A 163 -0.94 12.55 -14.72
C TYR A 163 -2.16 13.35 -14.28
N PRO A 164 -2.18 14.69 -14.41
CA PRO A 164 -3.33 15.49 -14.09
C PRO A 164 -4.42 15.25 -15.14
N ILE A 165 -5.62 14.90 -14.67
CA ILE A 165 -6.81 14.75 -15.52
C ILE A 165 -7.55 16.09 -15.59
N THR A 166 -7.58 16.79 -14.45
CA THR A 166 -8.19 18.12 -14.29
C THR A 166 -7.33 18.96 -13.37
N ALA A 167 -7.68 20.23 -13.18
CA ALA A 167 -7.05 21.12 -12.20
C ALA A 167 -7.07 20.54 -10.77
N LEU A 168 -8.11 19.77 -10.45
CA LEU A 168 -8.34 19.25 -9.10
C LEU A 168 -8.06 17.74 -8.97
N ALA A 169 -7.82 17.01 -10.07
CA ALA A 169 -7.71 15.56 -10.03
C ALA A 169 -6.54 15.03 -10.86
N SER A 170 -5.84 14.04 -10.34
CA SER A 170 -4.76 13.33 -11.02
C SER A 170 -4.88 11.82 -10.89
N LEU A 171 -4.46 11.08 -11.94
CA LEU A 171 -4.23 9.64 -11.89
C LEU A 171 -2.78 9.37 -11.53
N ASN A 172 -2.56 8.34 -10.72
CA ASN A 172 -1.23 7.96 -10.26
C ASN A 172 -1.02 6.46 -10.43
N VAL A 173 0.15 6.08 -10.89
CA VAL A 173 0.62 4.68 -10.90
C VAL A 173 1.85 4.61 -10.01
N LEU A 174 1.73 3.88 -8.89
CA LEU A 174 2.76 3.81 -7.88
C LEU A 174 3.16 2.35 -7.63
N TYR A 175 4.45 2.10 -7.56
CA TYR A 175 4.99 0.91 -6.93
C TYR A 175 5.08 1.15 -5.43
N GLN A 176 4.66 0.16 -4.63
CA GLN A 176 4.74 0.17 -3.17
C GLN A 176 5.61 -0.99 -2.69
N GLY A 177 6.54 -0.71 -1.79
CA GLY A 177 7.30 -1.69 -1.04
C GLY A 177 7.12 -1.47 0.46
N VAL A 178 6.78 -2.54 1.20
CA VAL A 178 6.67 -2.49 2.67
C VAL A 178 7.62 -3.51 3.26
N TYR A 179 8.60 -3.04 4.02
CA TYR A 179 9.71 -3.81 4.58
C TYR A 179 9.66 -3.73 6.09
N GLY A 180 9.58 -4.87 6.75
CA GLY A 180 9.58 -4.92 8.21
C GLY A 180 10.72 -5.79 8.73
N ASN A 181 11.23 -5.44 9.91
CA ASN A 181 12.11 -6.34 10.66
C ASN A 181 11.29 -7.52 11.17
N ASP A 182 11.87 -8.71 11.07
CA ASP A 182 11.24 -9.95 11.49
C ASP A 182 10.96 -9.96 13.01
N PRO A 183 9.70 -9.92 13.47
CA PRO A 183 9.44 -10.54 14.72
C PRO A 183 9.63 -12.04 14.48
N LYS A 184 10.56 -12.65 15.19
CA LYS A 184 10.70 -14.12 15.24
C LYS A 184 9.72 -14.64 16.31
N PRO A 185 8.45 -14.94 15.98
CA PRO A 185 7.54 -15.51 16.96
C PRO A 185 8.11 -16.86 17.37
N LYS A 186 8.41 -17.01 18.65
CA LYS A 186 8.81 -18.29 19.20
C LYS A 186 7.55 -19.10 19.50
N ILE A 187 7.47 -20.28 18.95
CA ILE A 187 6.44 -21.25 19.27
C ILE A 187 6.99 -22.14 20.38
N TYR A 188 6.33 -22.13 21.52
CA TYR A 188 6.69 -22.98 22.64
C TYR A 188 5.68 -24.13 22.67
N THR A 189 6.17 -25.35 22.48
CA THR A 189 5.46 -26.57 22.88
C THR A 189 6.12 -27.12 24.16
N ALA A 190 5.45 -28.02 24.82
CA ALA A 190 5.97 -28.63 26.09
C ALA A 190 7.37 -29.24 25.94
N THR A 191 7.79 -29.59 24.73
CA THR A 191 9.05 -30.31 24.46
C THR A 191 9.97 -29.64 23.45
N LYS A 192 9.51 -28.65 22.66
CA LYS A 192 10.29 -28.04 21.57
C LYS A 192 9.99 -26.57 21.43
N THR A 193 11.01 -25.81 21.03
CA THR A 193 10.89 -24.39 20.66
C THR A 193 11.17 -24.27 19.19
N ALA A 194 10.22 -23.67 18.44
CA ALA A 194 10.39 -23.32 17.04
C ALA A 194 10.24 -21.82 16.85
N SER A 195 10.88 -21.26 15.85
CA SER A 195 10.71 -19.86 15.48
C SER A 195 10.14 -19.77 14.06
N ILE A 196 9.15 -18.92 13.86
CA ILE A 196 8.72 -18.52 12.53
C ILE A 196 9.59 -17.32 12.14
N SER A 197 10.48 -17.51 11.18
CA SER A 197 11.21 -16.41 10.58
C SER A 197 10.38 -15.90 9.41
N ASN A 198 10.26 -14.60 9.33
CA ASN A 198 9.76 -13.79 8.22
C ASN A 198 8.29 -13.38 8.29
N ILE A 199 8.10 -12.10 8.57
CA ILE A 199 6.90 -11.39 8.13
C ILE A 199 7.13 -11.00 6.67
N PRO A 200 6.19 -11.34 5.78
CA PRO A 200 6.39 -11.15 4.35
C PRO A 200 6.60 -9.68 3.98
N ILE A 201 7.58 -9.43 3.15
CA ILE A 201 7.74 -8.16 2.44
C ILE A 201 6.57 -8.04 1.46
N LEU A 202 5.95 -6.87 1.41
CA LEU A 202 4.92 -6.57 0.42
C LEU A 202 5.51 -5.79 -0.74
N HIS A 203 5.24 -6.24 -1.95
CA HIS A 203 5.42 -5.49 -3.19
C HIS A 203 4.07 -5.34 -3.87
N ALA A 204 3.71 -4.12 -4.24
CA ALA A 204 2.44 -3.85 -4.92
C ALA A 204 2.61 -2.82 -6.03
N VAL A 205 1.68 -2.86 -6.99
CA VAL A 205 1.47 -1.78 -7.95
C VAL A 205 0.06 -1.25 -7.71
N LEU A 206 -0.03 0.04 -7.48
CA LEU A 206 -1.25 0.76 -7.16
C LEU A 206 -1.60 1.72 -8.29
N LEU A 207 -2.87 1.74 -8.70
CA LEU A 207 -3.48 2.77 -9.52
C LEU A 207 -4.34 3.63 -8.62
N GLY A 208 -4.05 4.92 -8.54
CA GLY A 208 -4.70 5.86 -7.64
C GLY A 208 -5.34 7.02 -8.38
N LEU A 209 -6.42 7.54 -7.81
CA LEU A 209 -7.01 8.83 -8.13
C LEU A 209 -6.79 9.74 -6.93
N THR A 210 -6.14 10.88 -7.16
CA THR A 210 -5.95 11.93 -6.16
C THR A 210 -6.83 13.12 -6.52
N VAL A 211 -7.50 13.67 -5.52
CA VAL A 211 -8.33 14.88 -5.63
C VAL A 211 -7.82 15.92 -4.63
N ASN A 212 -7.57 17.13 -5.10
CA ASN A 212 -7.26 18.29 -4.28
C ASN A 212 -8.57 18.88 -3.72
N LEU A 213 -8.55 19.30 -2.43
CA LEU A 213 -9.70 19.82 -1.68
C LEU A 213 -9.59 21.33 -1.50
#